data_4576ef65047001a1f54410048ce06609
#
_entry.id   4576ef65047001a1f54410048ce06609
#
_cell.length_a   1.000
_cell.length_b   1.000
_cell.length_c   1.000
_cell.angle_alpha   90.00
_cell.angle_beta   90.00
_cell.angle_gamma   90.00
#
_symmetry.space_group_name_H-M   'P 1'
#
loop_
_entity.id
_entity.type
_entity.pdbx_description
1 polymer ?
#
loop_
_entity_poly.entity_id
_entity_poly.type
_entity_poly.pdbx_seq_one_letter_code
_entity_poly.pdbx_strand_id
1 'polypeptide(L)'
;MPDRIFCLIIEETIDFMPNQKILYVTTEMFPYQEDSNMAAMVNKMSLKMHQEGNDVRVFMPRFGQISERKFQLHEVIRLSGMNIIINDLDQPLIIKVASLPGERLQVYFIDNDEYFKRKQFYADDEGNYFPDNDERAIFFARGVIETIKKLNWVPDVIHLNGWMASFIP
;
A
#
# COMPACT_ATOMS: atom_id res chain seq x y z
N MET A 1 22.74 -50.89 -21.60
CA MET A 1 21.56 -50.06 -21.91
C MET A 1 21.23 -49.29 -20.63
N PRO A 2 21.46 -48.00 -20.58
CA PRO A 2 21.16 -47.26 -19.38
C PRO A 2 19.73 -46.71 -19.45
N ASP A 3 19.06 -46.96 -18.34
CA ASP A 3 17.72 -46.52 -18.07
C ASP A 3 17.59 -44.98 -18.13
N ARG A 4 16.78 -44.51 -19.05
CA ARG A 4 16.34 -43.13 -19.07
C ARG A 4 15.27 -42.96 -17.97
N ILE A 5 15.71 -42.47 -16.84
CA ILE A 5 14.81 -41.89 -15.84
C ILE A 5 14.20 -40.65 -16.51
N PHE A 6 12.97 -40.81 -16.93
CA PHE A 6 12.12 -39.69 -17.33
C PHE A 6 11.84 -38.86 -16.06
N CYS A 7 12.63 -37.83 -15.84
CA CYS A 7 12.26 -36.76 -14.95
C CYS A 7 11.09 -36.03 -15.64
N LEU A 8 9.87 -36.41 -15.31
CA LEU A 8 8.68 -35.63 -15.60
C LEU A 8 8.82 -34.34 -14.77
N ILE A 9 9.41 -33.33 -15.36
CA ILE A 9 9.21 -31.96 -14.91
C ILE A 9 7.74 -31.70 -15.23
N ILE A 10 6.89 -31.80 -14.21
CA ILE A 10 5.60 -31.18 -14.24
C ILE A 10 5.90 -29.69 -14.28
N GLU A 11 6.05 -29.12 -15.48
CA GLU A 11 5.76 -27.75 -15.73
C GLU A 11 4.24 -27.60 -15.46
N GLU A 12 3.87 -27.51 -14.19
CA GLU A 12 2.66 -26.80 -13.86
C GLU A 12 2.89 -25.38 -14.41
N THR A 13 2.45 -25.18 -15.62
CA THR A 13 2.08 -23.84 -16.09
C THR A 13 1.04 -23.38 -15.08
N ILE A 14 1.51 -22.68 -14.04
CA ILE A 14 0.65 -21.81 -13.25
C ILE A 14 0.06 -20.91 -14.34
N ASP A 15 -1.20 -21.16 -14.67
CA ASP A 15 -1.94 -20.35 -15.60
C ASP A 15 -2.04 -18.97 -14.96
N PHE A 16 -1.04 -18.15 -15.24
CA PHE A 16 -0.93 -16.80 -14.72
C PHE A 16 -2.05 -16.04 -15.40
N MET A 17 -3.18 -15.86 -14.69
CA MET A 17 -4.30 -15.11 -15.22
C MET A 17 -3.88 -13.64 -15.35
N PRO A 18 -3.50 -13.18 -16.54
CA PRO A 18 -3.18 -11.78 -16.76
C PRO A 18 -4.46 -10.94 -16.56
N ASN A 19 -4.29 -9.68 -16.16
CA ASN A 19 -5.34 -8.71 -15.91
C ASN A 19 -6.11 -8.87 -14.59
N GLN A 20 -5.54 -9.51 -13.57
CA GLN A 20 -6.11 -9.43 -12.23
C GLN A 20 -5.91 -8.03 -11.65
N LYS A 21 -6.88 -7.58 -10.86
CA LYS A 21 -6.78 -6.36 -10.06
C LYS A 21 -6.18 -6.73 -8.71
N ILE A 22 -4.94 -6.34 -8.49
CA ILE A 22 -4.20 -6.69 -7.27
C ILE A 22 -3.99 -5.42 -6.43
N LEU A 23 -4.51 -5.46 -5.21
CA LEU A 23 -4.32 -4.40 -4.24
C LEU A 23 -3.22 -4.78 -3.26
N TYR A 24 -2.16 -4.00 -3.22
CA TYR A 24 -1.19 -4.04 -2.13
C TYR A 24 -1.53 -2.96 -1.12
N VAL A 25 -1.71 -3.35 0.13
CA VAL A 25 -1.83 -2.41 1.25
C VAL A 25 -0.64 -2.62 2.17
N THR A 26 0.10 -1.56 2.42
CA THR A 26 1.38 -1.66 3.14
C THR A 26 1.64 -0.44 4.01
N THR A 27 2.38 -0.62 5.09
CA THR A 27 2.93 0.50 5.86
C THR A 27 4.23 1.03 5.26
N GLU A 28 4.94 0.23 4.47
CA GLU A 28 6.27 0.55 3.97
C GLU A 28 6.44 0.11 2.52
N MET A 29 7.09 0.95 1.71
CA MET A 29 7.43 0.64 0.33
C MET A 29 8.65 1.46 -0.15
N PHE A 30 9.62 0.81 -0.79
CA PHE A 30 10.69 1.51 -1.51
C PHE A 30 10.12 2.23 -2.76
N PRO A 31 10.53 3.45 -3.11
CA PRO A 31 11.64 4.23 -2.54
C PRO A 31 11.18 5.25 -1.46
N TYR A 32 9.96 5.17 -0.99
CA TYR A 32 9.42 6.11 0.00
C TYR A 32 10.02 5.87 1.39
N GLN A 33 10.45 4.64 1.63
CA GLN A 33 11.19 4.19 2.81
C GLN A 33 12.29 3.24 2.36
N GLU A 34 13.54 3.55 2.72
CA GLU A 34 14.71 2.89 2.14
C GLU A 34 15.28 1.78 3.04
N ASP A 35 15.11 1.87 4.37
CA ASP A 35 15.81 1.02 5.35
C ASP A 35 15.00 -0.20 5.83
N SER A 36 14.08 -0.70 5.01
CA SER A 36 13.22 -1.81 5.40
C SER A 36 13.22 -2.94 4.38
N ASN A 37 13.45 -4.17 4.86
CA ASN A 37 13.32 -5.37 4.04
C ASN A 37 11.89 -5.56 3.52
N MET A 38 10.88 -5.20 4.31
CA MET A 38 9.48 -5.24 3.89
C MET A 38 9.23 -4.24 2.76
N ALA A 39 9.76 -3.02 2.86
CA ALA A 39 9.65 -2.01 1.81
C ALA A 39 10.24 -2.49 0.48
N ALA A 40 11.41 -3.12 0.53
CA ALA A 40 12.04 -3.69 -0.66
C ALA A 40 11.25 -4.88 -1.24
N MET A 41 10.69 -5.73 -0.37
CA MET A 41 9.86 -6.86 -0.78
C MET A 41 8.59 -6.40 -1.48
N VAL A 42 7.83 -5.50 -0.85
CA VAL A 42 6.57 -4.97 -1.41
C VAL A 42 6.81 -4.32 -2.77
N ASN A 43 7.88 -3.51 -2.88
CA ASN A 43 8.24 -2.90 -4.15
C ASN A 43 8.51 -3.95 -5.24
N LYS A 44 9.34 -4.94 -4.97
CA LYS A 44 9.67 -5.99 -5.95
C LYS A 44 8.45 -6.81 -6.36
N MET A 45 7.61 -7.19 -5.39
CA MET A 45 6.43 -8.01 -5.66
C MET A 45 5.38 -7.24 -6.46
N SER A 46 5.03 -6.03 -6.04
CA SER A 46 4.02 -5.22 -6.73
C SER A 46 4.46 -4.85 -8.15
N LEU A 47 5.75 -4.53 -8.32
CA LEU A 47 6.33 -4.23 -9.62
C LEU A 47 6.32 -5.45 -10.54
N LYS A 48 6.71 -6.62 -10.02
CA LYS A 48 6.70 -7.87 -10.78
C LYS A 48 5.30 -8.21 -11.27
N MET A 49 4.29 -8.13 -10.38
CA MET A 49 2.90 -8.38 -10.76
C MET A 49 2.40 -7.39 -11.80
N HIS A 50 2.78 -6.11 -11.69
CA HIS A 50 2.45 -5.09 -12.68
C HIS A 50 3.08 -5.37 -14.05
N GLN A 51 4.36 -5.76 -14.08
CA GLN A 51 5.08 -6.11 -15.32
C GLN A 51 4.51 -7.37 -16.00
N GLU A 52 3.89 -8.25 -15.25
CA GLU A 52 3.18 -9.44 -15.76
C GLU A 52 1.76 -9.14 -16.28
N GLY A 53 1.37 -7.86 -16.37
CA GLY A 53 0.14 -7.43 -17.01
C GLY A 53 -1.06 -7.31 -16.08
N ASN A 54 -0.87 -7.34 -14.75
CA ASN A 54 -1.95 -7.12 -13.81
C ASN A 54 -2.20 -5.62 -13.56
N ASP A 55 -3.46 -5.25 -13.26
CA ASP A 55 -3.82 -3.91 -12.77
C ASP A 55 -3.49 -3.82 -11.28
N VAL A 56 -2.28 -3.36 -10.96
CA VAL A 56 -1.76 -3.28 -9.60
C VAL A 56 -1.89 -1.88 -9.04
N ARG A 57 -2.42 -1.77 -7.83
CA ARG A 57 -2.43 -0.53 -7.05
C ARG A 57 -1.84 -0.77 -5.68
N VAL A 58 -1.10 0.20 -5.19
CA VAL A 58 -0.50 0.16 -3.86
C VAL A 58 -1.07 1.27 -3.02
N PHE A 59 -1.42 0.97 -1.77
CA PHE A 59 -1.90 1.94 -0.79
C PHE A 59 -0.99 1.92 0.43
N MET A 60 -0.61 3.10 0.90
CA MET A 60 0.20 3.28 2.10
C MET A 60 -0.15 4.58 2.83
N PRO A 61 0.17 4.70 4.14
CA PRO A 61 0.05 5.97 4.85
C PRO A 61 1.06 7.00 4.34
N ARG A 62 0.69 8.26 4.28
CA ARG A 62 1.61 9.35 3.96
C ARG A 62 2.33 9.83 5.23
N PHE A 63 3.30 9.06 5.71
CA PHE A 63 4.10 9.47 6.86
C PHE A 63 4.90 10.76 6.60
N GLY A 64 5.11 11.53 7.66
CA GLY A 64 5.73 12.86 7.59
C GLY A 64 7.14 12.91 7.00
N GLN A 65 7.87 11.79 7.01
CA GLN A 65 9.18 11.68 6.37
C GLN A 65 9.10 11.50 4.84
N ILE A 66 7.94 11.17 4.27
CA ILE A 66 7.76 11.05 2.82
C ILE A 66 7.66 12.44 2.22
N SER A 67 8.68 12.86 1.50
CA SER A 67 8.73 14.17 0.87
C SER A 67 7.83 14.23 -0.36
N GLU A 68 6.78 15.02 -0.29
CA GLU A 68 5.86 15.22 -1.40
C GLU A 68 6.56 15.78 -2.65
N ARG A 69 7.49 16.72 -2.44
CA ARG A 69 8.26 17.32 -3.53
C ARG A 69 9.23 16.32 -4.18
N LYS A 70 9.97 15.53 -3.38
CA LYS A 70 10.92 14.52 -3.88
C LYS A 70 10.22 13.50 -4.77
N PHE A 71 9.05 13.04 -4.34
CA PHE A 71 8.31 11.96 -5.00
C PHE A 71 7.14 12.45 -5.86
N GLN A 72 7.00 13.76 -6.03
CA GLN A 72 5.96 14.38 -6.86
C GLN A 72 4.53 13.92 -6.49
N LEU A 73 4.25 13.82 -5.18
CA LEU A 73 2.92 13.51 -4.70
C LEU A 73 1.98 14.66 -5.05
N HIS A 74 0.84 14.33 -5.59
CA HIS A 74 -0.23 15.30 -5.86
C HIS A 74 -1.55 14.81 -5.29
N GLU A 75 -2.33 15.74 -4.76
CA GLU A 75 -3.65 15.44 -4.23
C GLU A 75 -4.63 15.12 -5.35
N VAL A 76 -5.42 14.08 -5.15
CA VAL A 76 -6.52 13.72 -6.05
C VAL A 76 -7.82 14.23 -5.44
N ILE A 77 -8.20 15.45 -5.80
CA ILE A 77 -9.36 16.19 -5.22
C ILE A 77 -10.64 15.35 -5.27
N ARG A 78 -10.92 14.64 -6.37
CA ARG A 78 -12.11 13.80 -6.50
C ARG A 78 -12.16 12.63 -5.50
N LEU A 79 -11.03 12.21 -4.97
CA LEU A 79 -10.92 11.13 -3.97
C LEU A 79 -10.82 11.66 -2.55
N SER A 80 -10.37 12.90 -2.38
CA SER A 80 -10.27 13.61 -1.10
C SER A 80 -11.61 14.20 -0.64
N GLY A 81 -11.59 14.85 0.51
CA GLY A 81 -12.74 15.62 1.02
C GLY A 81 -13.85 14.77 1.65
N MET A 82 -13.58 13.51 1.97
CA MET A 82 -14.40 12.70 2.88
C MET A 82 -13.88 12.85 4.30
N ASN A 83 -14.78 12.72 5.28
CA ASN A 83 -14.40 12.56 6.67
C ASN A 83 -14.58 11.11 7.10
N ILE A 84 -13.63 10.63 7.89
CA ILE A 84 -13.72 9.35 8.59
C ILE A 84 -13.96 9.66 10.06
N ILE A 85 -15.03 9.10 10.62
CA ILE A 85 -15.36 9.32 12.03
C ILE A 85 -14.51 8.34 12.86
N ILE A 86 -13.69 8.89 13.76
CA ILE A 86 -12.91 8.18 14.75
C ILE A 86 -13.20 8.82 16.11
N ASN A 87 -13.68 8.03 17.08
CA ASN A 87 -14.01 8.49 18.43
C ASN A 87 -14.87 9.78 18.44
N ASP A 88 -15.97 9.78 17.63
CA ASP A 88 -16.88 10.90 17.46
C ASP A 88 -16.26 12.18 16.87
N LEU A 89 -15.04 12.11 16.37
CA LEU A 89 -14.36 13.21 15.69
C LEU A 89 -14.28 12.96 14.19
N ASP A 90 -14.60 14.00 13.43
CA ASP A 90 -14.46 14.02 11.98
C ASP A 90 -12.98 14.20 11.60
N GLN A 91 -12.40 13.16 11.02
CA GLN A 91 -11.03 13.16 10.53
C GLN A 91 -10.99 13.28 9.00
N PRO A 92 -10.42 14.37 8.45
CA PRO A 92 -10.39 14.56 7.00
C PRO A 92 -9.52 13.53 6.31
N LEU A 93 -10.08 12.88 5.28
CA LEU A 93 -9.36 11.96 4.42
C LEU A 93 -8.85 12.69 3.18
N ILE A 94 -7.54 12.74 3.04
CA ILE A 94 -6.85 13.29 1.88
C ILE A 94 -6.16 12.15 1.15
N ILE A 95 -6.31 12.11 -0.17
CA ILE A 95 -5.68 11.09 -1.02
C ILE A 95 -4.66 11.76 -1.92
N LYS A 96 -3.41 11.33 -1.80
CA LYS A 96 -2.34 11.74 -2.70
C LYS A 96 -1.88 10.55 -3.52
N VAL A 97 -1.37 10.83 -4.72
CA VAL A 97 -0.92 9.79 -5.65
C VAL A 97 0.45 10.19 -6.20
N ALA A 98 1.30 9.18 -6.35
CA ALA A 98 2.52 9.27 -7.15
C ALA A 98 2.68 8.04 -8.02
N SER A 99 3.36 8.17 -9.15
CA SER A 99 3.82 7.01 -9.91
C SER A 99 5.17 6.55 -9.37
N LEU A 100 5.38 5.25 -9.30
CA LEU A 100 6.70 4.72 -8.95
C LEU A 100 7.74 5.18 -10.00
N PRO A 101 8.89 5.72 -9.57
CA PRO A 101 9.89 6.24 -10.50
C PRO A 101 10.30 5.23 -11.57
N GLY A 102 10.16 5.61 -12.85
CA GLY A 102 10.48 4.76 -14.01
C GLY A 102 9.39 3.76 -14.41
N GLU A 103 8.28 3.69 -13.68
CA GLU A 103 7.20 2.73 -13.89
C GLU A 103 5.83 3.42 -13.93
N ARG A 104 4.82 2.73 -14.43
CA ARG A 104 3.44 3.24 -14.44
C ARG A 104 2.61 2.79 -13.23
N LEU A 105 3.24 2.12 -12.28
CA LEU A 105 2.62 1.66 -11.04
C LEU A 105 2.23 2.86 -10.18
N GLN A 106 0.95 2.98 -9.85
CA GLN A 106 0.43 4.06 -9.01
C GLN A 106 0.45 3.66 -7.52
N VAL A 107 0.97 4.55 -6.70
CA VAL A 107 0.95 4.44 -5.24
C VAL A 107 0.03 5.53 -4.69
N TYR A 108 -0.99 5.11 -3.96
CA TYR A 108 -1.98 5.94 -3.30
C TYR A 108 -1.58 6.13 -1.85
N PHE A 109 -1.53 7.37 -1.40
CA PHE A 109 -1.20 7.73 -0.04
C PHE A 109 -2.46 8.18 0.69
N ILE A 110 -2.77 7.47 1.77
CA ILE A 110 -3.79 7.86 2.73
C ILE A 110 -3.18 8.91 3.65
N ASP A 111 -3.67 10.13 3.59
CA ASP A 111 -3.10 11.27 4.29
C ASP A 111 -4.10 11.89 5.28
N ASN A 112 -3.58 12.22 6.43
CA ASN A 112 -4.21 13.01 7.47
C ASN A 112 -3.08 13.62 8.32
N ASP A 113 -3.11 14.93 8.50
CA ASP A 113 -2.02 15.65 9.17
C ASP A 113 -1.87 15.22 10.64
N GLU A 114 -2.96 14.95 11.34
CA GLU A 114 -2.95 14.58 12.74
C GLU A 114 -2.34 13.19 12.94
N TYR A 115 -2.72 12.23 12.12
CA TYR A 115 -2.29 10.84 12.26
C TYR A 115 -0.95 10.54 11.60
N PHE A 116 -0.62 11.16 10.45
CA PHE A 116 0.50 10.71 9.64
C PHE A 116 1.62 11.73 9.42
N LYS A 117 1.44 13.00 9.80
CA LYS A 117 2.48 14.03 9.62
C LYS A 117 3.73 13.81 10.50
N ARG A 118 3.67 12.91 11.45
CA ARG A 118 4.78 12.57 12.35
C ARG A 118 5.95 11.99 11.58
N LYS A 119 7.18 12.25 12.06
CA LYS A 119 8.38 11.71 11.43
C LYS A 119 8.54 10.21 11.66
N GLN A 120 8.15 9.73 12.83
CA GLN A 120 8.25 8.33 13.23
C GLN A 120 6.96 7.57 12.87
N PHE A 121 7.09 6.24 12.69
CA PHE A 121 5.98 5.39 12.25
C PHE A 121 4.99 5.05 13.35
N TYR A 122 5.46 4.60 14.51
CA TYR A 122 4.64 4.02 15.57
C TYR A 122 5.10 4.35 17.00
N ALA A 123 6.29 4.94 17.15
CA ALA A 123 6.87 5.31 18.42
C ALA A 123 7.62 6.64 18.28
N ASP A 124 7.84 7.33 19.39
CA ASP A 124 8.66 8.54 19.45
C ASP A 124 10.16 8.22 19.39
N ASP A 125 11.00 9.27 19.48
CA ASP A 125 12.46 9.13 19.47
C ASP A 125 13.01 8.41 20.71
N GLU A 126 12.20 8.30 21.78
CA GLU A 126 12.52 7.60 23.03
C GLU A 126 12.07 6.13 23.00
N GLY A 127 11.35 5.72 21.95
CA GLY A 127 10.83 4.36 21.77
C GLY A 127 9.47 4.11 22.42
N ASN A 128 8.78 5.14 22.91
CA ASN A 128 7.43 5.00 23.46
C ASN A 128 6.42 4.94 22.29
N TYR A 129 5.56 3.93 22.30
CA TYR A 129 4.49 3.82 21.29
C TYR A 129 3.53 5.00 21.36
N PHE A 130 3.11 5.49 20.21
CA PHE A 130 2.06 6.51 20.18
C PHE A 130 0.75 5.94 20.72
N PRO A 131 0.08 6.67 21.64
CA PRO A 131 -1.15 6.18 22.28
C PRO A 131 -2.33 6.01 21.33
N ASP A 132 -2.29 6.68 20.18
CA ASP A 132 -3.32 6.68 19.12
C ASP A 132 -3.00 5.74 17.95
N ASN A 133 -2.11 4.77 18.12
CA ASN A 133 -1.73 3.87 17.04
C ASN A 133 -2.89 3.01 16.53
N ASP A 134 -3.83 2.66 17.38
CA ASP A 134 -5.07 1.96 17.01
C ASP A 134 -5.97 2.82 16.13
N GLU A 135 -6.20 4.08 16.50
CA GLU A 135 -6.96 5.04 15.69
C GLU A 135 -6.32 5.25 14.32
N ARG A 136 -5.00 5.38 14.27
CA ARG A 136 -4.21 5.52 13.04
C ARG A 136 -4.39 4.31 12.12
N ALA A 137 -4.36 3.11 12.67
CA ALA A 137 -4.56 1.88 11.90
C ALA A 137 -6.00 1.77 11.39
N ILE A 138 -7.00 2.10 12.22
CA ILE A 138 -8.41 2.12 11.82
C ILE A 138 -8.65 3.18 10.74
N PHE A 139 -8.12 4.39 10.91
CA PHE A 139 -8.22 5.46 9.91
C PHE A 139 -7.62 5.02 8.58
N PHE A 140 -6.44 4.44 8.59
CA PHE A 140 -5.78 3.93 7.39
C PHE A 140 -6.63 2.88 6.68
N ALA A 141 -7.09 1.86 7.42
CA ALA A 141 -7.89 0.77 6.86
C ALA A 141 -9.20 1.30 6.24
N ARG A 142 -9.93 2.15 6.95
CA ARG A 142 -11.16 2.79 6.42
C ARG A 142 -10.87 3.68 5.24
N GLY A 143 -9.79 4.45 5.28
CA GLY A 143 -9.35 5.31 4.17
C GLY A 143 -9.08 4.53 2.89
N VAL A 144 -8.43 3.36 2.99
CA VAL A 144 -8.21 2.45 1.86
C VAL A 144 -9.54 1.98 1.28
N ILE A 145 -10.45 1.48 2.12
CA ILE A 145 -11.75 0.94 1.67
C ILE A 145 -12.59 2.04 1.00
N GLU A 146 -12.72 3.21 1.61
CA GLU A 146 -13.50 4.32 1.04
C GLU A 146 -12.89 4.82 -0.28
N THR A 147 -11.57 4.81 -0.39
CA THR A 147 -10.90 5.19 -1.63
C THR A 147 -11.16 4.19 -2.75
N ILE A 148 -11.13 2.89 -2.47
CA ILE A 148 -11.43 1.82 -3.44
C ILE A 148 -12.87 1.96 -3.93
N LYS A 149 -13.83 2.21 -3.03
CA LYS A 149 -15.24 2.46 -3.37
C LYS A 149 -15.38 3.67 -4.31
N LYS A 150 -14.74 4.80 -3.98
CA LYS A 150 -14.76 6.00 -4.84
C LYS A 150 -14.10 5.79 -6.20
N LEU A 151 -13.07 4.95 -6.27
CA LEU A 151 -12.42 4.56 -7.51
C LEU A 151 -13.31 3.65 -8.38
N ASN A 152 -14.36 3.08 -7.81
CA ASN A 152 -15.16 2.00 -8.42
C ASN A 152 -14.26 0.87 -8.96
N TRP A 153 -13.26 0.50 -8.16
CA TRP A 153 -12.24 -0.47 -8.51
C TRP A 153 -12.20 -1.56 -7.44
N VAL A 154 -12.78 -2.70 -7.75
CA VAL A 154 -12.83 -3.84 -6.84
C VAL A 154 -11.63 -4.73 -7.14
N PRO A 155 -10.74 -4.96 -6.17
CA PRO A 155 -9.61 -5.87 -6.35
C PRO A 155 -10.08 -7.33 -6.35
N ASP A 156 -9.41 -8.16 -7.16
CA ASP A 156 -9.57 -9.62 -7.13
C ASP A 156 -8.73 -10.24 -6.01
N VAL A 157 -7.59 -9.61 -5.71
CA VAL A 157 -6.66 -10.03 -4.65
C VAL A 157 -6.25 -8.83 -3.81
N ILE A 158 -6.26 -9.01 -2.48
CA ILE A 158 -5.75 -8.02 -1.52
C ILE A 158 -4.54 -8.63 -0.80
N HIS A 159 -3.39 -7.98 -0.94
CA HIS A 159 -2.14 -8.37 -0.31
C HIS A 159 -1.81 -7.37 0.81
N LEU A 160 -1.88 -7.82 2.05
CA LEU A 160 -1.71 -6.98 3.24
C LEU A 160 -0.29 -7.12 3.81
N ASN A 161 0.36 -6.00 4.09
CA ASN A 161 1.72 -5.94 4.63
C ASN A 161 1.82 -4.91 5.75
N GLY A 162 2.37 -5.31 6.87
CA GLY A 162 2.55 -4.46 8.03
C GLY A 162 1.31 -4.34 8.92
N TRP A 163 1.54 -3.89 10.14
CA TRP A 163 0.56 -3.94 11.22
C TRP A 163 -0.70 -3.10 10.98
N MET A 164 -0.59 -1.92 10.37
CA MET A 164 -1.78 -1.09 10.06
C MET A 164 -2.71 -1.74 9.04
N ALA A 165 -2.19 -2.58 8.15
CA ALA A 165 -2.99 -3.25 7.14
C ALA A 165 -3.85 -4.38 7.73
N SER A 166 -3.55 -4.88 8.93
CA SER A 166 -4.28 -5.96 9.60
C SER A 166 -5.73 -5.61 9.98
N PHE A 167 -6.10 -4.32 9.95
CA PHE A 167 -7.46 -3.85 10.23
C PHE A 167 -8.38 -3.81 8.99
N ILE A 168 -7.90 -4.22 7.83
CA ILE A 168 -8.68 -4.16 6.57
C ILE A 168 -9.71 -5.28 6.42
N PRO A 169 -9.44 -6.54 6.82
CA PRO A 169 -10.39 -7.64 6.69
C PRO A 169 -11.68 -7.44 7.47
#